data_109951c2190f9df9cbf1525074bb8747
#
_entry.id   109951c2190f9df9cbf1525074bb8747
#
_cell.length_a   1.000
_cell.length_b   1.000
_cell.length_c   1.000
_cell.angle_alpha   90.00
_cell.angle_beta   90.00
_cell.angle_gamma   90.00
#
_symmetry.space_group_name_H-M   'P 1'
#
loop_
_entity.id
_entity.type
_entity.pdbx_description
1 polymer ?
#
loop_
_entity_poly.entity_id
_entity_poly.type
_entity_poly.pdbx_seq_one_letter_code
_entity_poly.pdbx_strand_id
1 'polypeptide(L)'
;MQSFYEATVARSAGHSSTYAPLTGRRSANVCIIGGGLAGLSTALGLAERGVADVVVLEAEQVGFGASGRNGGFVFGGYSLDCADLLKTLGPVRARELYTLTTDAVDLMRKRIQRYRIDCDVTDAGVILANWFDEPARLDTQRRLMRDSFGVDWEPVSATALASQLKTSRYHGGLFERNAFHFHPLKYVLGVAGAAVHAGVQIHEKSPVVRLERDGARRDGARRDGIQREVAGFVVHTPHGALEARHVVMAGGGYARNVYARVERAVLPIATYVMATEPLGARLKEAMDTRAAVYDTRFAFDYYRPLPDTRILWGGRISVRDRAPEVIARLLRRDLLKVYPQLHDVRIEHAWGGLMSYARHKMPQIGRSTDGVWYAVGFGGHGMAPTTVSGELLAAAISGERPVPDAFAAFGLTPAYGALGLAAAQLTYTAMQTRDALAARRPSTRPAP
;
A
#
# COMPACT_ATOMS: atom_id res chain seq x y z
N MET A 1 -5.96 3.38 -21.37
CA MET A 1 -6.89 4.27 -20.61
C MET A 1 -6.14 4.76 -19.38
N GLN A 2 -6.08 6.07 -19.16
CA GLN A 2 -5.41 6.69 -18.02
C GLN A 2 -6.21 6.39 -16.74
N SER A 3 -5.54 6.21 -15.60
CA SER A 3 -6.24 6.05 -14.32
C SER A 3 -7.01 7.34 -13.95
N PHE A 4 -8.07 7.21 -13.16
CA PHE A 4 -8.79 8.37 -12.62
C PHE A 4 -7.84 9.32 -11.87
N TYR A 5 -6.91 8.77 -11.13
CA TYR A 5 -5.97 9.56 -10.34
C TYR A 5 -5.01 10.38 -11.21
N GLU A 6 -4.46 9.78 -12.26
CA GLU A 6 -3.61 10.51 -13.22
C GLU A 6 -4.40 11.60 -13.97
N ALA A 7 -5.65 11.29 -14.37
CA ALA A 7 -6.51 12.25 -15.07
C ALA A 7 -6.89 13.46 -14.18
N THR A 8 -7.09 13.26 -12.90
CA THR A 8 -7.44 14.35 -11.96
C THR A 8 -6.23 15.19 -11.57
N VAL A 9 -5.07 14.60 -11.36
CA VAL A 9 -3.81 15.33 -11.11
C VAL A 9 -3.41 16.18 -12.31
N ALA A 10 -3.55 15.65 -13.53
CA ALA A 10 -3.26 16.40 -14.77
C ALA A 10 -4.17 17.63 -14.95
N ARG A 11 -5.45 17.54 -14.52
CA ARG A 11 -6.40 18.67 -14.59
C ARG A 11 -6.10 19.76 -13.54
N SER A 12 -5.54 19.40 -12.42
CA SER A 12 -5.15 20.33 -11.34
C SER A 12 -3.83 21.06 -11.68
N ALA A 13 -3.56 21.29 -12.96
CA ALA A 13 -2.30 21.70 -13.55
C ALA A 13 -1.56 22.83 -12.82
N GLY A 14 -0.69 22.46 -11.99
CA GLY A 14 0.32 23.21 -11.23
C GLY A 14 1.39 22.26 -10.68
N HIS A 15 1.17 20.94 -10.75
CA HIS A 15 2.04 19.91 -10.18
C HIS A 15 2.76 19.07 -11.24
N SER A 16 3.10 19.67 -12.38
CA SER A 16 4.05 19.05 -13.31
C SER A 16 5.49 19.28 -12.82
N SER A 17 5.78 18.95 -11.57
CA SER A 17 7.17 18.83 -11.13
C SER A 17 7.68 17.46 -11.58
N THR A 18 8.12 17.38 -12.82
CA THR A 18 8.98 16.29 -13.28
C THR A 18 10.34 16.51 -12.67
N TYR A 19 10.74 15.61 -11.78
CA TYR A 19 12.09 15.63 -11.23
C TYR A 19 13.08 15.17 -12.30
N ALA A 20 14.14 15.96 -12.56
CA ALA A 20 15.10 15.65 -13.59
C ALA A 20 15.77 14.28 -13.36
N PRO A 21 16.06 13.53 -14.42
CA PRO A 21 16.81 12.28 -14.31
C PRO A 21 18.18 12.47 -13.67
N LEU A 22 18.69 11.44 -13.01
CA LEU A 22 20.06 11.41 -12.52
C LEU A 22 21.03 11.41 -13.71
N THR A 23 21.91 12.40 -13.75
CA THR A 23 22.96 12.50 -14.75
C THR A 23 24.34 12.63 -14.11
N GLY A 24 25.35 12.06 -14.78
CA GLY A 24 26.73 12.10 -14.30
C GLY A 24 26.97 11.28 -13.04
N ARG A 25 28.07 11.57 -12.34
CA ARG A 25 28.45 10.89 -11.10
C ARG A 25 28.19 11.80 -9.90
N ARG A 26 27.49 11.28 -8.90
CA ARG A 26 27.12 12.00 -7.67
C ARG A 26 27.37 11.12 -6.44
N SER A 27 27.33 11.74 -5.26
CA SER A 27 27.39 11.04 -3.98
C SER A 27 26.18 11.40 -3.12
N ALA A 28 25.78 10.48 -2.24
CA ALA A 28 24.74 10.66 -1.24
C ALA A 28 25.10 9.92 0.05
N ASN A 29 24.50 10.32 1.16
CA ASN A 29 24.52 9.52 2.38
C ASN A 29 23.57 8.32 2.24
N VAL A 30 22.34 8.55 1.77
CA VAL A 30 21.33 7.50 1.58
C VAL A 30 20.76 7.55 0.17
N CYS A 31 20.83 6.42 -0.55
CA CYS A 31 20.14 6.20 -1.81
C CYS A 31 18.90 5.32 -1.58
N ILE A 32 17.73 5.81 -1.98
CA ILE A 32 16.47 5.07 -1.89
C ILE A 32 16.03 4.73 -3.31
N ILE A 33 15.83 3.43 -3.58
CA ILE A 33 15.42 2.90 -4.88
C ILE A 33 13.93 2.64 -4.86
N GLY A 34 13.15 3.53 -5.49
CA GLY A 34 11.69 3.50 -5.60
C GLY A 34 11.03 4.74 -4.99
N GLY A 35 10.32 5.51 -5.83
CA GLY A 35 9.54 6.72 -5.49
C GLY A 35 8.08 6.42 -5.09
N GLY A 36 7.82 5.23 -4.54
CA GLY A 36 6.55 4.89 -3.91
C GLY A 36 6.50 5.28 -2.44
N LEU A 37 5.36 5.00 -1.75
CA LEU A 37 5.17 5.40 -0.34
C LEU A 37 6.24 4.85 0.61
N ALA A 38 6.71 3.61 0.43
CA ALA A 38 7.74 3.05 1.29
C ALA A 38 9.05 3.85 1.19
N GLY A 39 9.49 4.16 -0.05
CA GLY A 39 10.69 4.96 -0.28
C GLY A 39 10.54 6.40 0.19
N LEU A 40 9.43 7.05 -0.17
CA LEU A 40 9.18 8.44 0.20
C LEU A 40 8.96 8.64 1.71
N SER A 41 8.29 7.67 2.38
CA SER A 41 8.16 7.71 3.85
C SER A 41 9.50 7.51 4.54
N THR A 42 10.40 6.69 3.96
CA THR A 42 11.78 6.56 4.44
C THR A 42 12.55 7.88 4.23
N ALA A 43 12.46 8.47 3.03
CA ALA A 43 13.13 9.72 2.71
C ALA A 43 12.71 10.88 3.63
N LEU A 44 11.39 11.06 3.77
CA LEU A 44 10.83 12.09 4.64
C LEU A 44 11.19 11.83 6.11
N GLY A 45 11.07 10.58 6.57
CA GLY A 45 11.43 10.21 7.94
C GLY A 45 12.91 10.44 8.27
N LEU A 46 13.82 10.24 7.31
CA LEU A 46 15.25 10.59 7.44
C LEU A 46 15.43 12.10 7.53
N ALA A 47 14.80 12.86 6.63
CA ALA A 47 14.89 14.31 6.63
C ALA A 47 14.29 14.93 7.91
N GLU A 48 13.16 14.41 8.41
CA GLU A 48 12.57 14.82 9.70
C GLU A 48 13.51 14.56 10.90
N ARG A 49 14.48 13.64 10.75
CA ARG A 49 15.56 13.33 11.73
C ARG A 49 16.86 14.10 11.48
N GLY A 50 16.87 15.01 10.52
CA GLY A 50 18.06 15.82 10.19
C GLY A 50 19.12 15.05 9.40
N VAL A 51 18.81 13.88 8.84
CA VAL A 51 19.74 13.15 7.95
C VAL A 51 19.80 13.86 6.60
N ALA A 52 20.97 14.40 6.27
CA ALA A 52 21.23 15.11 5.01
C ALA A 52 21.64 14.14 3.87
N ASP A 53 21.70 14.67 2.65
CA ASP A 53 22.16 13.97 1.43
C ASP A 53 21.38 12.69 1.16
N VAL A 54 20.04 12.77 1.22
CA VAL A 54 19.13 11.69 0.87
C VAL A 54 18.68 11.86 -0.58
N VAL A 55 18.86 10.81 -1.39
CA VAL A 55 18.49 10.78 -2.80
C VAL A 55 17.51 9.64 -3.06
N VAL A 56 16.39 9.93 -3.74
CA VAL A 56 15.41 8.95 -4.23
C VAL A 56 15.58 8.78 -5.74
N LEU A 57 15.73 7.54 -6.20
CA LEU A 57 15.75 7.18 -7.62
C LEU A 57 14.46 6.44 -7.97
N GLU A 58 13.70 7.01 -8.90
CA GLU A 58 12.44 6.43 -9.41
C GLU A 58 12.59 6.12 -10.90
N ALA A 59 12.19 4.92 -11.27
CA ALA A 59 12.33 4.44 -12.65
C ALA A 59 11.38 5.15 -13.62
N GLU A 60 10.17 5.46 -13.16
CA GLU A 60 9.13 6.11 -13.95
C GLU A 60 8.85 7.52 -13.42
N GLN A 61 7.76 7.67 -12.72
CA GLN A 61 7.33 8.90 -12.05
C GLN A 61 6.97 8.58 -10.61
N VAL A 62 7.11 9.54 -9.73
CA VAL A 62 6.69 9.42 -8.33
C VAL A 62 5.26 8.89 -8.23
N GLY A 63 5.07 7.81 -7.47
CA GLY A 63 3.77 7.19 -7.30
C GLY A 63 3.28 6.31 -8.47
N PHE A 64 4.10 6.04 -9.48
CA PHE A 64 3.74 5.20 -10.63
C PHE A 64 3.20 3.82 -10.24
N GLY A 65 3.77 3.19 -9.21
CA GLY A 65 3.40 1.85 -8.77
C GLY A 65 2.10 1.79 -7.96
N ALA A 66 1.96 0.77 -7.12
CA ALA A 66 0.78 0.53 -6.27
C ALA A 66 0.43 1.73 -5.37
N SER A 67 1.40 2.54 -4.99
CA SER A 67 1.22 3.69 -4.12
C SER A 67 0.27 4.75 -4.69
N GLY A 68 0.32 5.01 -5.99
CA GLY A 68 -0.58 5.97 -6.67
C GLY A 68 -1.79 5.33 -7.33
N ARG A 69 -1.99 3.99 -7.23
CA ARG A 69 -3.02 3.24 -7.99
C ARG A 69 -4.00 2.47 -7.11
N ASN A 70 -3.87 2.53 -5.79
CA ASN A 70 -4.70 1.79 -4.83
C ASN A 70 -6.05 2.46 -4.53
N GLY A 71 -6.87 1.84 -3.67
CA GLY A 71 -8.19 2.36 -3.31
C GLY A 71 -8.18 3.61 -2.42
N GLY A 72 -7.05 3.98 -1.84
CA GLY A 72 -6.92 5.15 -0.95
C GLY A 72 -7.43 4.93 0.46
N PHE A 73 -7.60 3.70 0.91
CA PHE A 73 -8.02 3.34 2.27
C PHE A 73 -6.85 3.39 3.24
N VAL A 74 -7.05 3.99 4.41
CA VAL A 74 -6.05 4.11 5.46
C VAL A 74 -6.63 3.60 6.77
N PHE A 75 -6.16 2.46 7.23
CA PHE A 75 -6.54 1.79 8.47
C PHE A 75 -5.43 0.86 8.96
N GLY A 76 -5.51 0.42 10.22
CA GLY A 76 -4.50 -0.41 10.85
C GLY A 76 -4.45 -1.84 10.32
N GLY A 77 -3.36 -2.56 10.62
CA GLY A 77 -3.16 -3.96 10.27
C GLY A 77 -2.26 -4.21 9.06
N TYR A 78 -2.17 -5.48 8.69
CA TYR A 78 -1.33 -6.01 7.63
C TYR A 78 -2.13 -6.90 6.68
N SER A 79 -1.52 -7.36 5.58
CA SER A 79 -2.15 -8.36 4.70
C SER A 79 -2.24 -9.75 5.34
N LEU A 80 -1.44 -10.05 6.36
CA LEU A 80 -1.61 -11.20 7.22
C LEU A 80 -2.78 -10.94 8.17
N ASP A 81 -3.71 -11.88 8.28
CA ASP A 81 -4.83 -11.80 9.20
C ASP A 81 -4.36 -11.68 10.66
N CYS A 82 -5.09 -10.91 11.48
CA CYS A 82 -4.73 -10.66 12.88
C CYS A 82 -4.70 -11.95 13.74
N ALA A 83 -5.55 -12.94 13.45
CA ALA A 83 -5.53 -14.22 14.13
C ALA A 83 -4.25 -15.02 13.78
N ASP A 84 -3.83 -15.00 12.52
CA ASP A 84 -2.58 -15.63 12.08
C ASP A 84 -1.36 -14.89 12.62
N LEU A 85 -1.41 -13.56 12.74
CA LEU A 85 -0.35 -12.77 13.36
C LEU A 85 -0.17 -13.13 14.83
N LEU A 86 -1.28 -13.24 15.59
CA LEU A 86 -1.30 -13.72 16.98
C LEU A 86 -0.70 -15.11 17.12
N LYS A 87 -1.12 -16.03 16.27
CA LYS A 87 -0.62 -17.42 16.26
C LYS A 87 0.88 -17.48 15.98
N THR A 88 1.40 -16.61 15.12
CA THR A 88 2.81 -16.62 14.70
C THR A 88 3.73 -16.01 15.76
N LEU A 89 3.32 -14.90 16.37
CA LEU A 89 4.19 -14.09 17.24
C LEU A 89 3.84 -14.15 18.73
N GLY A 90 2.66 -14.65 19.07
CA GLY A 90 2.09 -14.50 20.40
C GLY A 90 1.52 -13.10 20.67
N PRO A 91 0.78 -12.91 21.79
CA PRO A 91 -0.04 -11.71 21.99
C PRO A 91 0.76 -10.41 22.12
N VAL A 92 1.93 -10.45 22.80
CA VAL A 92 2.71 -9.23 23.04
C VAL A 92 3.28 -8.65 21.74
N ARG A 93 4.02 -9.48 20.97
CA ARG A 93 4.65 -9.04 19.71
C ARG A 93 3.61 -8.74 18.62
N ALA A 94 2.51 -9.50 18.57
CA ALA A 94 1.44 -9.25 17.63
C ALA A 94 0.78 -7.89 17.88
N ARG A 95 0.49 -7.56 19.16
CA ARG A 95 -0.04 -6.25 19.55
C ARG A 95 0.94 -5.13 19.24
N GLU A 96 2.24 -5.31 19.56
CA GLU A 96 3.29 -4.34 19.21
C GLU A 96 3.27 -4.01 17.73
N LEU A 97 3.33 -5.01 16.84
CA LEU A 97 3.31 -4.77 15.39
C LEU A 97 2.00 -4.14 14.92
N TYR A 98 0.86 -4.53 15.46
CA TYR A 98 -0.41 -3.93 15.10
C TYR A 98 -0.46 -2.44 15.50
N THR A 99 0.00 -2.09 16.71
CA THR A 99 0.07 -0.71 17.21
C THR A 99 0.90 0.18 16.30
N LEU A 100 2.02 -0.31 15.77
CA LEU A 100 2.79 0.45 14.78
C LEU A 100 1.94 0.90 13.57
N THR A 101 0.96 0.10 13.17
CA THR A 101 0.09 0.46 12.03
C THR A 101 -0.96 1.51 12.40
N THR A 102 -1.51 1.46 13.62
CA THR A 102 -2.42 2.50 14.11
C THR A 102 -1.70 3.83 14.34
N ASP A 103 -0.48 3.78 14.88
CA ASP A 103 0.39 4.96 15.02
C ASP A 103 0.73 5.57 13.65
N ALA A 104 0.93 4.72 12.63
CA ALA A 104 1.17 5.19 11.26
C ALA A 104 -0.07 5.85 10.65
N VAL A 105 -1.29 5.38 10.94
CA VAL A 105 -2.53 6.06 10.54
C VAL A 105 -2.56 7.48 11.09
N ASP A 106 -2.24 7.65 12.37
CA ASP A 106 -2.19 8.96 13.02
C ASP A 106 -1.04 9.83 12.49
N LEU A 107 0.12 9.24 12.23
CA LEU A 107 1.24 9.95 11.60
C LEU A 107 0.88 10.46 10.20
N MET A 108 0.16 9.67 9.40
CA MET A 108 -0.31 10.10 8.09
C MET A 108 -1.22 11.32 8.20
N ARG A 109 -2.18 11.35 9.15
CA ARG A 109 -2.99 12.55 9.43
C ARG A 109 -2.13 13.77 9.82
N LYS A 110 -1.18 13.58 10.75
CA LYS A 110 -0.26 14.63 11.17
C LYS A 110 0.55 15.19 10.00
N ARG A 111 1.08 14.33 9.12
CA ARG A 111 1.82 14.76 7.93
C ARG A 111 0.94 15.50 6.92
N ILE A 112 -0.28 15.03 6.68
CA ILE A 112 -1.24 15.74 5.83
C ILE A 112 -1.47 17.17 6.34
N GLN A 113 -1.69 17.34 7.64
CA GLN A 113 -1.88 18.65 8.26
C GLN A 113 -0.61 19.49 8.26
N ARG A 114 0.51 18.94 8.72
CA ARG A 114 1.79 19.64 8.84
C ARG A 114 2.29 20.17 7.51
N TYR A 115 2.22 19.35 6.46
CA TYR A 115 2.71 19.69 5.14
C TYR A 115 1.61 20.21 4.20
N ARG A 116 0.39 20.40 4.71
CA ARG A 116 -0.77 20.91 3.97
C ARG A 116 -1.00 20.13 2.67
N ILE A 117 -0.96 18.80 2.75
CA ILE A 117 -1.12 17.93 1.58
C ILE A 117 -2.58 17.91 1.15
N ASP A 118 -2.88 18.53 0.00
CA ASP A 118 -4.21 18.45 -0.62
C ASP A 118 -4.41 17.12 -1.33
N CYS A 119 -5.03 16.16 -0.63
CA CYS A 119 -5.26 14.80 -1.13
C CYS A 119 -6.70 14.31 -0.97
N ASP A 120 -7.68 15.22 -0.99
CA ASP A 120 -9.11 14.90 -0.92
C ASP A 120 -9.45 13.99 0.29
N VAL A 121 -8.94 14.33 1.47
CA VAL A 121 -9.14 13.56 2.70
C VAL A 121 -10.62 13.47 3.04
N THR A 122 -11.08 12.25 3.32
CA THR A 122 -12.41 11.98 3.86
C THR A 122 -12.26 11.18 5.15
N ASP A 123 -12.38 11.88 6.28
CA ASP A 123 -12.29 11.30 7.63
C ASP A 123 -13.67 10.82 8.09
N ALA A 124 -14.16 9.75 7.47
CA ALA A 124 -15.52 9.22 7.68
C ALA A 124 -15.51 7.74 8.09
N GLY A 125 -14.36 7.21 8.48
CA GLY A 125 -14.20 5.81 8.86
C GLY A 125 -14.28 4.81 7.70
N VAL A 126 -14.18 3.54 8.06
CA VAL A 126 -14.27 2.41 7.13
C VAL A 126 -15.22 1.35 7.69
N ILE A 127 -16.03 0.77 6.84
CA ILE A 127 -16.98 -0.29 7.18
C ILE A 127 -16.48 -1.62 6.62
N LEU A 128 -16.31 -2.63 7.49
CA LEU A 128 -16.19 -4.03 7.11
C LEU A 128 -17.60 -4.61 7.00
N ALA A 129 -18.11 -4.80 5.78
CA ALA A 129 -19.46 -5.30 5.52
C ALA A 129 -19.48 -6.83 5.44
N ASN A 130 -20.39 -7.49 6.17
CA ASN A 130 -20.52 -8.94 6.16
C ASN A 130 -21.23 -9.44 4.90
N TRP A 131 -20.48 -10.11 4.05
CA TRP A 131 -21.02 -10.73 2.82
C TRP A 131 -21.83 -11.99 3.07
N PHE A 132 -21.55 -12.68 4.17
CA PHE A 132 -22.16 -13.97 4.52
C PHE A 132 -23.22 -13.78 5.61
N ASP A 133 -24.30 -14.58 5.58
CA ASP A 133 -25.28 -14.60 6.67
C ASP A 133 -24.76 -15.42 7.87
N GLU A 134 -23.65 -14.96 8.43
CA GLU A 134 -22.95 -15.56 9.57
C GLU A 134 -22.65 -14.47 10.62
N PRO A 135 -23.60 -14.11 11.49
CA PRO A 135 -23.39 -13.05 12.50
C PRO A 135 -22.19 -13.30 13.43
N ALA A 136 -21.95 -14.57 13.79
CA ALA A 136 -20.84 -14.96 14.65
C ALA A 136 -19.47 -14.60 14.09
N ARG A 137 -19.32 -14.41 12.76
CA ARG A 137 -18.09 -13.99 12.13
C ARG A 137 -17.68 -12.58 12.57
N LEU A 138 -18.63 -11.64 12.56
CA LEU A 138 -18.37 -10.27 13.00
C LEU A 138 -18.07 -10.19 14.50
N ASP A 139 -18.82 -10.93 15.32
CA ASP A 139 -18.61 -10.97 16.77
C ASP A 139 -17.23 -11.58 17.12
N THR A 140 -16.82 -12.61 16.41
CA THR A 140 -15.51 -13.23 16.59
C THR A 140 -14.40 -12.24 16.22
N GLN A 141 -14.53 -11.57 15.07
CA GLN A 141 -13.58 -10.57 14.63
C GLN A 141 -13.49 -9.40 15.61
N ARG A 142 -14.64 -8.88 16.06
CA ARG A 142 -14.70 -7.78 17.02
C ARG A 142 -14.03 -8.14 18.35
N ARG A 143 -14.34 -9.32 18.91
CA ARG A 143 -13.71 -9.81 20.16
C ARG A 143 -12.20 -9.95 19.98
N LEU A 144 -11.76 -10.57 18.88
CA LEU A 144 -10.33 -10.69 18.58
C LEU A 144 -9.64 -9.32 18.61
N MET A 145 -10.20 -8.32 17.92
CA MET A 145 -9.61 -6.99 17.83
C MET A 145 -9.59 -6.28 19.18
N ARG A 146 -10.68 -6.33 19.92
CA ARG A 146 -10.79 -5.70 21.24
C ARG A 146 -9.86 -6.37 22.27
N ASP A 147 -9.92 -7.69 22.38
CA ASP A 147 -9.28 -8.42 23.47
C ASP A 147 -7.75 -8.58 23.23
N SER A 148 -7.33 -8.76 21.97
CA SER A 148 -5.92 -8.97 21.63
C SER A 148 -5.20 -7.70 21.20
N PHE A 149 -5.86 -6.78 20.53
CA PHE A 149 -5.22 -5.60 19.94
C PHE A 149 -5.65 -4.27 20.56
N GLY A 150 -6.68 -4.27 21.44
CA GLY A 150 -7.17 -3.07 22.12
C GLY A 150 -7.97 -2.14 21.20
N VAL A 151 -8.48 -2.65 20.08
CA VAL A 151 -9.26 -1.88 19.09
C VAL A 151 -10.71 -2.34 19.12
N ASP A 152 -11.62 -1.44 19.47
CA ASP A 152 -13.05 -1.75 19.49
C ASP A 152 -13.75 -1.17 18.25
N TRP A 153 -14.14 -2.03 17.34
CA TRP A 153 -14.93 -1.68 16.17
C TRP A 153 -16.42 -1.66 16.52
N GLU A 154 -17.13 -0.65 16.05
CA GLU A 154 -18.54 -0.47 16.33
C GLU A 154 -19.40 -1.41 15.47
N PRO A 155 -20.30 -2.21 16.07
CA PRO A 155 -21.19 -3.06 15.29
C PRO A 155 -22.24 -2.23 14.55
N VAL A 156 -22.47 -2.55 13.28
CA VAL A 156 -23.49 -1.94 12.44
C VAL A 156 -24.50 -3.03 12.08
N SER A 157 -25.78 -2.84 12.47
CA SER A 157 -26.83 -3.82 12.15
C SER A 157 -27.08 -3.91 10.64
N ALA A 158 -27.64 -5.03 10.18
CA ALA A 158 -28.00 -5.21 8.78
C ALA A 158 -28.96 -4.12 8.28
N THR A 159 -29.94 -3.72 9.10
CA THR A 159 -30.88 -2.64 8.78
C THR A 159 -30.20 -1.29 8.65
N ALA A 160 -29.34 -0.93 9.61
CA ALA A 160 -28.59 0.33 9.57
C ALA A 160 -27.63 0.38 8.35
N LEU A 161 -26.98 -0.75 8.06
CA LEU A 161 -26.09 -0.85 6.91
C LEU A 161 -26.84 -0.76 5.58
N ALA A 162 -28.02 -1.42 5.47
CA ALA A 162 -28.88 -1.33 4.28
C ALA A 162 -29.41 0.10 4.07
N SER A 163 -29.69 0.84 5.13
CA SER A 163 -30.07 2.25 5.05
C SER A 163 -28.94 3.13 4.52
N GLN A 164 -27.69 2.88 4.93
CA GLN A 164 -26.51 3.63 4.50
C GLN A 164 -26.05 3.26 3.08
N LEU A 165 -26.03 1.96 2.76
CA LEU A 165 -25.49 1.44 1.50
C LEU A 165 -26.58 1.15 0.46
N LYS A 166 -27.85 1.40 0.74
CA LYS A 166 -28.99 1.21 -0.19
C LYS A 166 -28.97 -0.15 -0.92
N THR A 167 -28.58 -1.19 -0.19
CA THR A 167 -28.50 -2.56 -0.68
C THR A 167 -28.84 -3.55 0.43
N SER A 168 -29.48 -4.66 0.07
CA SER A 168 -29.74 -5.79 0.97
C SER A 168 -28.64 -6.85 0.93
N ARG A 169 -27.51 -6.57 0.24
CA ARG A 169 -26.48 -7.58 0.00
C ARG A 169 -25.73 -8.00 1.27
N TYR A 170 -25.63 -7.12 2.26
CA TYR A 170 -24.80 -7.34 3.44
C TYR A 170 -25.63 -7.69 4.69
N HIS A 171 -25.07 -8.53 5.52
CA HIS A 171 -25.67 -9.06 6.74
C HIS A 171 -25.13 -8.38 8.02
N GLY A 172 -25.00 -7.05 7.98
CA GLY A 172 -24.39 -6.23 9.02
C GLY A 172 -22.92 -5.90 8.75
N GLY A 173 -22.26 -5.24 9.69
CA GLY A 173 -20.88 -4.80 9.54
C GLY A 173 -20.21 -4.41 10.84
N LEU A 174 -18.94 -4.06 10.73
CA LEU A 174 -18.15 -3.42 11.78
C LEU A 174 -17.62 -2.09 11.25
N PHE A 175 -17.73 -1.04 12.03
CA PHE A 175 -17.26 0.29 11.68
C PHE A 175 -15.99 0.62 12.44
N GLU A 176 -14.91 0.95 11.70
CA GLU A 176 -13.65 1.43 12.22
C GLU A 176 -13.59 2.95 12.09
N ARG A 177 -13.85 3.64 13.22
CA ARG A 177 -13.91 5.09 13.28
C ARG A 177 -12.58 5.75 12.99
N ASN A 178 -11.47 5.19 13.46
CA ASN A 178 -10.14 5.76 13.32
C ASN A 178 -9.50 5.54 11.93
N ALA A 179 -10.26 5.00 10.99
CA ALA A 179 -9.88 4.86 9.60
C ALA A 179 -10.32 6.07 8.77
N PHE A 180 -9.67 6.29 7.64
CA PHE A 180 -10.05 7.34 6.69
C PHE A 180 -9.69 6.94 5.26
N HIS A 181 -10.01 7.78 4.28
CA HIS A 181 -9.57 7.56 2.91
C HIS A 181 -9.25 8.87 2.20
N PHE A 182 -8.51 8.77 1.10
CA PHE A 182 -8.07 9.92 0.35
C PHE A 182 -7.74 9.58 -1.12
N HIS A 183 -7.28 10.57 -1.87
CA HIS A 183 -6.74 10.41 -3.21
C HIS A 183 -5.25 9.98 -3.14
N PRO A 184 -4.92 8.69 -3.39
CA PRO A 184 -3.59 8.16 -3.08
C PRO A 184 -2.46 8.81 -3.87
N LEU A 185 -2.67 9.14 -5.16
CA LEU A 185 -1.62 9.76 -5.95
C LEU A 185 -1.33 11.20 -5.48
N LYS A 186 -2.36 11.99 -5.13
CA LYS A 186 -2.15 13.33 -4.54
C LYS A 186 -1.37 13.24 -3.22
N TYR A 187 -1.70 12.24 -2.38
CA TYR A 187 -0.97 12.01 -1.13
C TYR A 187 0.51 11.69 -1.38
N VAL A 188 0.81 10.77 -2.29
CA VAL A 188 2.19 10.39 -2.65
C VAL A 188 2.99 11.59 -3.15
N LEU A 189 2.39 12.39 -4.05
CA LEU A 189 3.01 13.62 -4.57
C LEU A 189 3.22 14.65 -3.47
N GLY A 190 2.27 14.78 -2.54
CA GLY A 190 2.42 15.66 -1.38
C GLY A 190 3.54 15.23 -0.44
N VAL A 191 3.70 13.93 -0.18
CA VAL A 191 4.83 13.40 0.61
C VAL A 191 6.16 13.65 -0.11
N ALA A 192 6.21 13.49 -1.43
CA ALA A 192 7.40 13.80 -2.23
C ALA A 192 7.75 15.29 -2.14
N GLY A 193 6.77 16.18 -2.29
CA GLY A 193 6.96 17.63 -2.12
C GLY A 193 7.47 18.00 -0.72
N ALA A 194 6.92 17.37 0.32
CA ALA A 194 7.38 17.56 1.70
C ALA A 194 8.83 17.08 1.88
N ALA A 195 9.19 15.94 1.31
CA ALA A 195 10.56 15.42 1.35
C ALA A 195 11.55 16.36 0.65
N VAL A 196 11.19 16.86 -0.54
CA VAL A 196 12.02 17.82 -1.29
C VAL A 196 12.17 19.14 -0.52
N HIS A 197 11.08 19.65 0.06
CA HIS A 197 11.15 20.84 0.92
C HIS A 197 12.08 20.65 2.13
N ALA A 198 12.19 19.42 2.62
CA ALA A 198 13.10 19.04 3.70
C ALA A 198 14.54 18.68 3.21
N GLY A 199 14.88 18.94 1.95
CA GLY A 199 16.22 18.77 1.39
C GLY A 199 16.51 17.43 0.70
N VAL A 200 15.50 16.55 0.53
CA VAL A 200 15.66 15.31 -0.23
C VAL A 200 15.72 15.61 -1.73
N GLN A 201 16.63 14.96 -2.43
CA GLN A 201 16.69 15.00 -3.90
C GLN A 201 15.93 13.82 -4.49
N ILE A 202 15.09 14.08 -5.48
CA ILE A 202 14.34 13.04 -6.20
C ILE A 202 14.76 13.09 -7.68
N HIS A 203 15.00 11.92 -8.26
CA HIS A 203 15.25 11.76 -9.69
C HIS A 203 14.28 10.76 -10.27
N GLU A 204 13.39 11.23 -11.15
CA GLU A 204 12.50 10.41 -11.99
C GLU A 204 13.21 9.94 -13.25
N LYS A 205 12.61 8.99 -13.99
CA LYS A 205 13.22 8.41 -15.20
C LYS A 205 14.66 7.96 -14.98
N SER A 206 14.92 7.46 -13.78
CA SER A 206 16.23 7.03 -13.30
C SER A 206 16.20 5.56 -12.86
N PRO A 207 15.85 4.62 -13.77
CA PRO A 207 15.80 3.20 -13.44
C PRO A 207 17.18 2.73 -12.99
N VAL A 208 17.25 2.12 -11.81
CA VAL A 208 18.48 1.48 -11.36
C VAL A 208 18.65 0.18 -12.14
N VAL A 209 19.80 0.07 -12.82
CA VAL A 209 20.13 -1.09 -13.66
C VAL A 209 21.18 -2.00 -13.02
N ARG A 210 21.94 -1.50 -12.06
CA ARG A 210 22.96 -2.26 -11.34
C ARG A 210 23.24 -1.65 -9.98
N LEU A 211 23.38 -2.52 -8.98
CA LEU A 211 23.82 -2.19 -7.63
C LEU A 211 25.12 -2.95 -7.35
N GLU A 212 26.17 -2.22 -7.06
CA GLU A 212 27.46 -2.78 -6.69
C GLU A 212 27.80 -2.39 -5.25
N ARG A 213 28.43 -3.31 -4.53
CA ARG A 213 29.05 -2.99 -3.26
C ARG A 213 30.46 -2.46 -3.54
N ASP A 214 30.77 -1.28 -3.05
CA ASP A 214 32.14 -0.74 -3.12
C ASP A 214 32.99 -1.50 -2.10
N GLY A 215 33.57 -2.60 -2.58
CA GLY A 215 34.32 -3.56 -1.75
C GLY A 215 35.79 -3.28 -1.65
N ALA A 216 36.31 -2.23 -2.27
CA ALA A 216 37.73 -2.26 -2.57
C ALA A 216 38.45 -0.90 -2.59
N ARG A 217 38.12 0.07 -1.81
CA ARG A 217 39.12 1.12 -1.51
C ARG A 217 39.62 1.00 -0.08
N ARG A 218 40.21 -0.15 0.24
CA ARG A 218 41.16 -0.32 1.35
C ARG A 218 42.53 0.28 1.04
N ASP A 219 42.70 0.96 -0.06
CA ASP A 219 43.99 1.61 -0.36
C ASP A 219 43.96 3.05 0.10
N GLY A 220 44.68 3.25 1.19
CA GLY A 220 44.97 4.54 1.81
C GLY A 220 45.71 5.51 0.86
N ALA A 221 44.95 6.19 0.02
CA ALA A 221 45.40 7.46 -0.52
C ALA A 221 44.97 8.55 0.47
N ARG A 222 45.76 8.78 1.51
CA ARG A 222 45.79 10.03 2.25
C ARG A 222 46.08 11.16 1.27
N ARG A 223 45.05 11.84 0.82
CA ARG A 223 45.14 13.22 0.36
C ARG A 223 44.28 14.06 1.28
N ASP A 224 44.94 14.97 1.98
CA ASP A 224 44.34 16.07 2.72
C ASP A 224 43.47 15.74 3.96
N GLY A 225 43.99 14.94 4.90
CA GLY A 225 43.57 14.97 6.32
C GLY A 225 42.10 14.72 6.69
N ILE A 226 41.18 14.63 5.74
CA ILE A 226 39.78 14.33 5.92
C ILE A 226 39.55 12.85 5.61
N GLN A 227 39.24 12.04 6.61
CA GLN A 227 38.71 10.70 6.40
C GLN A 227 37.36 10.84 5.67
N ARG A 228 37.37 10.80 4.34
CA ARG A 228 36.16 10.50 3.58
C ARG A 228 35.79 9.06 3.89
N GLU A 229 34.74 8.85 4.71
CA GLU A 229 34.14 7.54 4.86
C GLU A 229 33.75 7.04 3.47
N VAL A 230 34.32 5.89 3.09
CA VAL A 230 34.14 5.28 1.77
C VAL A 230 32.67 4.93 1.57
N ALA A 231 32.08 5.38 0.47
CA ALA A 231 30.73 5.01 0.06
C ALA A 231 30.60 3.48 0.00
N GLY A 232 29.56 2.91 0.63
CA GLY A 232 29.40 1.46 0.72
C GLY A 232 28.83 0.81 -0.53
N PHE A 233 28.27 1.60 -1.47
CA PHE A 233 27.57 1.12 -2.67
C PHE A 233 27.74 2.09 -3.84
N VAL A 234 27.72 1.54 -5.06
CA VAL A 234 27.55 2.30 -6.30
C VAL A 234 26.28 1.86 -6.99
N VAL A 235 25.36 2.80 -7.19
CA VAL A 235 24.07 2.58 -7.83
C VAL A 235 24.10 3.16 -9.23
N HIS A 236 23.88 2.34 -10.25
CA HIS A 236 23.98 2.74 -11.66
C HIS A 236 22.59 2.93 -12.27
N THR A 237 22.44 4.02 -13.01
CA THR A 237 21.31 4.30 -13.91
C THR A 237 21.84 4.43 -15.35
N PRO A 238 20.99 4.46 -16.39
CA PRO A 238 21.47 4.63 -17.78
C PRO A 238 22.26 5.91 -18.03
N HIS A 239 22.04 6.98 -17.25
CA HIS A 239 22.62 8.30 -17.49
C HIS A 239 23.54 8.80 -16.37
N GLY A 240 23.66 8.03 -15.29
CA GLY A 240 24.51 8.43 -14.16
C GLY A 240 24.77 7.31 -13.17
N ALA A 241 25.59 7.63 -12.18
CA ALA A 241 25.90 6.75 -11.06
C ALA A 241 25.85 7.52 -9.74
N LEU A 242 25.37 6.88 -8.68
CA LEU A 242 25.28 7.43 -7.34
C LEU A 242 26.09 6.58 -6.36
N GLU A 243 27.10 7.17 -5.74
CA GLU A 243 27.82 6.56 -4.64
C GLU A 243 27.07 6.82 -3.34
N ALA A 244 26.74 5.78 -2.57
CA ALA A 244 25.95 5.92 -1.36
C ALA A 244 26.48 5.08 -0.19
N ARG A 245 26.43 5.62 1.01
CA ARG A 245 26.77 4.90 2.24
C ARG A 245 25.69 3.86 2.59
N HIS A 246 24.42 4.22 2.41
CA HIS A 246 23.26 3.36 2.65
C HIS A 246 22.42 3.25 1.38
N VAL A 247 21.92 2.06 1.10
CA VAL A 247 20.97 1.82 0.02
C VAL A 247 19.73 1.18 0.60
N VAL A 248 18.54 1.69 0.19
CA VAL A 248 17.23 1.20 0.57
C VAL A 248 16.50 0.70 -0.67
N MET A 249 16.11 -0.58 -0.68
CA MET A 249 15.26 -1.17 -1.71
C MET A 249 13.78 -1.01 -1.35
N ALA A 250 13.07 -0.14 -2.08
CA ALA A 250 11.64 0.18 -1.89
C ALA A 250 10.82 0.12 -3.19
N GLY A 251 11.30 -0.57 -4.22
CA GLY A 251 10.68 -0.62 -5.57
C GLY A 251 9.45 -1.53 -5.69
N GLY A 252 9.00 -2.14 -4.58
CA GLY A 252 7.76 -2.91 -4.53
C GLY A 252 7.72 -4.08 -5.52
N GLY A 253 6.59 -4.24 -6.23
CA GLY A 253 6.39 -5.29 -7.24
C GLY A 253 6.97 -4.95 -8.62
N TYR A 254 7.59 -3.79 -8.78
CA TYR A 254 8.13 -3.29 -10.06
C TYR A 254 9.66 -3.38 -10.16
N ALA A 255 10.38 -3.49 -9.03
CA ALA A 255 11.83 -3.62 -9.03
C ALA A 255 12.25 -5.00 -9.53
N ARG A 256 12.90 -5.02 -10.71
CA ARG A 256 13.43 -6.24 -11.34
C ARG A 256 14.87 -6.01 -11.76
N ASN A 257 15.69 -7.08 -11.70
CA ASN A 257 17.10 -7.08 -12.13
C ASN A 257 17.99 -6.08 -11.39
N VAL A 258 17.63 -5.66 -10.15
CA VAL A 258 18.37 -4.71 -9.34
C VAL A 258 19.06 -5.40 -8.16
N TYR A 259 18.30 -6.15 -7.38
CA TYR A 259 18.79 -6.82 -6.19
C TYR A 259 18.09 -8.18 -5.98
N ALA A 260 18.77 -9.24 -6.38
CA ALA A 260 18.22 -10.58 -6.49
C ALA A 260 17.60 -11.15 -5.18
N ARG A 261 18.07 -10.72 -4.01
CA ARG A 261 17.50 -11.18 -2.73
C ARG A 261 16.08 -10.67 -2.52
N VAL A 262 15.83 -9.38 -2.77
CA VAL A 262 14.50 -8.77 -2.69
C VAL A 262 13.60 -9.31 -3.79
N GLU A 263 14.12 -9.40 -5.01
CA GLU A 263 13.35 -9.86 -6.16
C GLU A 263 12.84 -11.29 -5.99
N ARG A 264 13.66 -12.19 -5.46
CA ARG A 264 13.25 -13.57 -5.16
C ARG A 264 12.26 -13.70 -4.00
N ALA A 265 12.13 -12.68 -3.16
CA ALA A 265 11.27 -12.68 -1.98
C ALA A 265 9.90 -12.03 -2.22
N VAL A 266 9.63 -11.51 -3.42
CA VAL A 266 8.41 -10.76 -3.76
C VAL A 266 7.69 -11.39 -4.94
N LEU A 267 6.35 -11.48 -4.84
CA LEU A 267 5.45 -11.80 -5.95
C LEU A 267 4.71 -10.54 -6.40
N PRO A 268 4.83 -10.13 -7.66
CA PRO A 268 4.01 -9.07 -8.24
C PRO A 268 2.60 -9.60 -8.52
N ILE A 269 1.64 -9.21 -7.72
CA ILE A 269 0.23 -9.64 -7.81
C ILE A 269 -0.62 -8.48 -8.28
N ALA A 270 -1.35 -8.66 -9.37
CA ALA A 270 -2.23 -7.64 -9.93
C ALA A 270 -3.54 -7.52 -9.12
N THR A 271 -3.99 -6.30 -8.92
CA THR A 271 -5.34 -5.95 -8.48
C THR A 271 -5.90 -4.86 -9.37
N TYR A 272 -7.23 -4.72 -9.38
CA TYR A 272 -7.91 -3.85 -10.33
C TYR A 272 -8.77 -2.83 -9.61
N VAL A 273 -8.88 -1.65 -10.21
CA VAL A 273 -9.71 -0.53 -9.73
C VAL A 273 -10.44 0.07 -10.92
N MET A 274 -11.66 0.54 -10.69
CA MET A 274 -12.43 1.34 -11.63
C MET A 274 -13.06 2.55 -10.96
N ALA A 275 -13.43 3.55 -11.74
CA ALA A 275 -14.30 4.64 -11.32
C ALA A 275 -15.47 4.77 -12.31
N THR A 276 -16.67 4.95 -11.75
CA THR A 276 -17.88 5.21 -12.55
C THR A 276 -17.84 6.59 -13.20
N GLU A 277 -18.80 6.90 -14.06
CA GLU A 277 -19.16 8.28 -14.35
C GLU A 277 -19.63 9.02 -13.09
N PRO A 278 -19.65 10.36 -13.05
CA PRO A 278 -20.28 11.12 -11.96
C PRO A 278 -21.77 10.78 -11.89
N LEU A 279 -22.24 10.35 -10.73
CA LEU A 279 -23.62 9.94 -10.53
C LEU A 279 -24.54 11.10 -10.13
N GLY A 280 -23.96 12.23 -9.69
CA GLY A 280 -24.76 13.36 -9.19
C GLY A 280 -25.68 12.94 -8.04
N ALA A 281 -26.95 13.27 -8.13
CA ALA A 281 -27.97 12.90 -7.12
C ALA A 281 -28.16 11.38 -7.01
N ARG A 282 -27.91 10.60 -8.06
CA ARG A 282 -28.02 9.14 -8.08
C ARG A 282 -27.05 8.44 -7.14
N LEU A 283 -25.96 9.10 -6.71
CA LEU A 283 -25.06 8.52 -5.71
C LEU A 283 -25.84 8.11 -4.44
N LYS A 284 -26.84 8.89 -4.02
CA LYS A 284 -27.67 8.59 -2.85
C LYS A 284 -28.57 7.37 -3.01
N GLU A 285 -28.81 6.91 -4.25
CA GLU A 285 -29.52 5.67 -4.54
C GLU A 285 -28.65 4.43 -4.25
N ALA A 286 -27.33 4.61 -4.19
CA ALA A 286 -26.36 3.55 -3.89
C ALA A 286 -25.72 3.75 -2.51
N MET A 287 -25.29 4.98 -2.19
CA MET A 287 -24.55 5.24 -0.95
C MET A 287 -25.03 6.56 -0.32
N ASP A 288 -25.52 6.45 0.91
CA ASP A 288 -25.84 7.60 1.79
C ASP A 288 -24.86 7.63 2.98
N THR A 289 -23.60 7.42 2.69
CA THR A 289 -22.49 7.48 3.63
C THR A 289 -21.23 7.98 2.91
N ARG A 290 -20.34 8.63 3.67
CA ARG A 290 -19.01 8.99 3.19
C ARG A 290 -17.94 7.97 3.59
N ALA A 291 -18.28 6.97 4.41
CA ALA A 291 -17.37 5.91 4.80
C ALA A 291 -16.94 5.08 3.60
N ALA A 292 -15.71 4.60 3.62
CA ALA A 292 -15.27 3.59 2.68
C ALA A 292 -15.72 2.20 3.15
N VAL A 293 -15.90 1.27 2.23
CA VAL A 293 -16.47 -0.05 2.50
C VAL A 293 -15.59 -1.14 1.90
N TYR A 294 -15.37 -2.21 2.63
CA TYR A 294 -14.82 -3.47 2.11
C TYR A 294 -15.57 -4.66 2.73
N ASP A 295 -15.55 -5.82 2.10
CA ASP A 295 -16.33 -6.96 2.58
C ASP A 295 -15.51 -8.14 3.12
N THR A 296 -16.20 -9.08 3.77
CA THR A 296 -15.58 -10.23 4.47
C THR A 296 -15.15 -11.38 3.57
N ARG A 297 -15.25 -11.29 2.24
CA ARG A 297 -14.73 -12.32 1.32
C ARG A 297 -13.20 -12.34 1.31
N PHE A 298 -12.63 -13.46 0.93
CA PHE A 298 -11.19 -13.56 0.74
C PHE A 298 -10.67 -12.63 -0.37
N ALA A 299 -11.30 -12.66 -1.54
CA ALA A 299 -11.05 -11.69 -2.61
C ALA A 299 -12.16 -10.63 -2.57
N PHE A 300 -12.12 -9.82 -1.53
CA PHE A 300 -13.12 -8.81 -1.25
C PHE A 300 -13.17 -7.71 -2.30
N ASP A 301 -14.34 -7.14 -2.46
CA ASP A 301 -14.48 -5.84 -3.08
C ASP A 301 -14.32 -4.73 -2.03
N TYR A 302 -13.78 -3.60 -2.47
CA TYR A 302 -13.69 -2.38 -1.66
C TYR A 302 -14.12 -1.19 -2.51
N TYR A 303 -14.85 -0.26 -1.90
CA TYR A 303 -15.37 0.86 -2.64
C TYR A 303 -15.64 2.07 -1.73
N ARG A 304 -15.71 3.24 -2.35
CA ARG A 304 -15.98 4.49 -1.66
C ARG A 304 -16.56 5.53 -2.60
N PRO A 305 -17.36 6.50 -2.10
CA PRO A 305 -17.74 7.66 -2.87
C PRO A 305 -16.55 8.60 -3.06
N LEU A 306 -16.47 9.23 -4.22
CA LEU A 306 -15.51 10.27 -4.53
C LEU A 306 -16.16 11.67 -4.41
N PRO A 307 -15.37 12.75 -4.20
CA PRO A 307 -15.92 14.12 -4.08
C PRO A 307 -16.77 14.57 -5.27
N ASP A 308 -16.48 14.07 -6.46
CA ASP A 308 -17.20 14.34 -7.71
C ASP A 308 -18.38 13.40 -7.98
N THR A 309 -18.88 12.74 -6.94
CA THR A 309 -20.04 11.82 -6.95
C THR A 309 -19.84 10.49 -7.68
N ARG A 310 -18.64 10.14 -8.06
CA ARG A 310 -18.32 8.81 -8.59
C ARG A 310 -18.26 7.77 -7.48
N ILE A 311 -18.42 6.52 -7.85
CA ILE A 311 -18.03 5.39 -7.01
C ILE A 311 -16.69 4.86 -7.52
N LEU A 312 -15.67 4.87 -6.66
CA LEU A 312 -14.45 4.11 -6.85
C LEU A 312 -14.71 2.69 -6.39
N TRP A 313 -14.38 1.71 -7.20
CA TRP A 313 -14.56 0.29 -6.90
C TRP A 313 -13.28 -0.47 -7.22
N GLY A 314 -12.78 -1.23 -6.26
CA GLY A 314 -11.63 -2.10 -6.44
C GLY A 314 -11.93 -3.50 -5.96
N GLY A 315 -11.16 -4.46 -6.45
CA GLY A 315 -11.31 -5.85 -6.09
C GLY A 315 -10.54 -6.76 -7.02
N ARG A 316 -10.82 -8.05 -6.89
CA ARG A 316 -10.17 -9.11 -7.64
C ARG A 316 -8.65 -9.10 -7.49
N ILE A 317 -8.09 -10.27 -7.43
CA ILE A 317 -6.66 -10.50 -7.32
C ILE A 317 -6.28 -11.48 -8.42
N SER A 318 -5.20 -11.22 -9.14
CA SER A 318 -4.77 -12.05 -10.27
C SER A 318 -3.26 -11.96 -10.46
N VAL A 319 -2.68 -12.97 -11.03
CA VAL A 319 -1.29 -12.92 -11.52
C VAL A 319 -1.17 -12.36 -12.93
N ARG A 320 -2.28 -11.93 -13.53
CA ARG A 320 -2.34 -11.45 -14.91
C ARG A 320 -2.62 -9.97 -14.93
N ASP A 321 -1.85 -9.22 -15.66
CA ASP A 321 -2.24 -7.89 -16.11
C ASP A 321 -3.36 -7.99 -17.15
N ARG A 322 -4.31 -7.04 -17.13
CA ARG A 322 -5.47 -7.05 -18.01
C ARG A 322 -5.68 -5.67 -18.64
N ALA A 323 -6.20 -5.66 -19.86
CA ALA A 323 -6.60 -4.42 -20.52
C ALA A 323 -7.72 -3.70 -19.73
N PRO A 324 -7.72 -2.36 -19.71
CA PRO A 324 -8.69 -1.56 -18.95
C PRO A 324 -10.16 -1.91 -19.22
N GLU A 325 -10.52 -2.25 -20.47
CA GLU A 325 -11.89 -2.61 -20.87
C GLU A 325 -12.31 -3.95 -20.24
N VAL A 326 -11.38 -4.87 -20.08
CA VAL A 326 -11.61 -6.15 -19.38
C VAL A 326 -11.80 -5.90 -17.89
N ILE A 327 -10.97 -5.04 -17.29
CA ILE A 327 -11.07 -4.63 -15.89
C ILE A 327 -12.44 -3.99 -15.63
N ALA A 328 -12.82 -3.00 -16.43
CA ALA A 328 -14.10 -2.29 -16.33
C ALA A 328 -15.29 -3.27 -16.35
N ARG A 329 -15.31 -4.19 -17.32
CA ARG A 329 -16.38 -5.20 -17.43
C ARG A 329 -16.45 -6.14 -16.23
N LEU A 330 -15.28 -6.56 -15.71
CA LEU A 330 -15.22 -7.48 -14.57
C LEU A 330 -15.70 -6.81 -13.29
N LEU A 331 -15.19 -5.62 -12.99
CA LEU A 331 -15.54 -4.89 -11.75
C LEU A 331 -16.96 -4.34 -11.80
N ARG A 332 -17.46 -3.89 -12.98
CA ARG A 332 -18.88 -3.54 -13.15
C ARG A 332 -19.81 -4.70 -12.82
N ARG A 333 -19.46 -5.92 -13.22
CA ARG A 333 -20.23 -7.12 -12.85
C ARG A 333 -20.26 -7.33 -11.33
N ASP A 334 -19.17 -7.03 -10.64
CA ASP A 334 -19.11 -7.15 -9.17
C ASP A 334 -19.88 -6.02 -8.49
N LEU A 335 -19.79 -4.78 -8.97
CA LEU A 335 -20.60 -3.66 -8.52
C LEU A 335 -22.11 -3.97 -8.61
N LEU A 336 -22.56 -4.54 -9.72
CA LEU A 336 -23.98 -4.84 -9.93
C LEU A 336 -24.52 -5.98 -9.05
N LYS A 337 -23.68 -6.77 -8.42
CA LYS A 337 -24.12 -7.72 -7.36
C LYS A 337 -24.50 -7.01 -6.08
N VAL A 338 -23.95 -5.82 -5.84
CA VAL A 338 -24.24 -4.99 -4.67
C VAL A 338 -25.28 -3.93 -5.00
N TYR A 339 -25.15 -3.29 -6.15
CA TYR A 339 -25.97 -2.16 -6.61
C TYR A 339 -26.66 -2.46 -7.97
N PRO A 340 -27.65 -3.38 -8.02
CA PRO A 340 -28.34 -3.69 -9.26
C PRO A 340 -29.07 -2.48 -9.86
N GLN A 341 -29.46 -1.49 -9.04
CA GLN A 341 -30.08 -0.24 -9.47
C GLN A 341 -29.18 0.63 -10.34
N LEU A 342 -27.86 0.39 -10.35
CA LEU A 342 -26.88 1.07 -11.21
C LEU A 342 -26.61 0.28 -12.50
N HIS A 343 -27.59 -0.47 -13.02
CA HIS A 343 -27.44 -1.36 -14.19
C HIS A 343 -27.04 -0.64 -15.48
N ASP A 344 -27.30 0.65 -15.60
CA ASP A 344 -26.99 1.51 -16.73
C ASP A 344 -25.70 2.33 -16.55
N VAL A 345 -25.02 2.24 -15.38
CA VAL A 345 -23.84 3.04 -15.08
C VAL A 345 -22.70 2.76 -16.06
N ARG A 346 -22.06 3.81 -16.53
CA ARG A 346 -20.86 3.73 -17.36
C ARG A 346 -19.60 3.75 -16.49
N ILE A 347 -18.60 2.98 -16.90
CA ILE A 347 -17.27 3.00 -16.26
C ILE A 347 -16.36 3.88 -17.13
N GLU A 348 -15.92 5.00 -16.59
CA GLU A 348 -15.07 5.95 -17.31
C GLU A 348 -13.59 5.69 -17.14
N HIS A 349 -13.20 5.13 -16.01
CA HIS A 349 -11.80 4.79 -15.73
C HIS A 349 -11.69 3.36 -15.21
N ALA A 350 -10.68 2.64 -15.69
CA ALA A 350 -10.32 1.33 -15.16
C ALA A 350 -8.81 1.12 -15.31
N TRP A 351 -8.17 0.59 -14.28
CA TRP A 351 -6.72 0.37 -14.26
C TRP A 351 -6.33 -0.78 -13.35
N GLY A 352 -5.12 -1.28 -13.56
CA GLY A 352 -4.47 -2.25 -12.70
C GLY A 352 -3.28 -1.66 -11.97
N GLY A 353 -2.82 -2.38 -10.95
CA GLY A 353 -1.57 -2.11 -10.25
C GLY A 353 -0.98 -3.40 -9.70
N LEU A 354 0.35 -3.48 -9.64
CA LEU A 354 1.05 -4.62 -9.08
C LEU A 354 1.32 -4.39 -7.60
N MET A 355 0.66 -5.17 -6.76
CA MET A 355 0.99 -5.25 -5.33
C MET A 355 2.27 -6.08 -5.15
N SER A 356 3.04 -5.75 -4.12
CA SER A 356 4.22 -6.48 -3.69
C SER A 356 3.82 -7.47 -2.59
N TYR A 357 3.73 -8.76 -2.90
CA TYR A 357 3.39 -9.79 -1.92
C TYR A 357 4.62 -10.58 -1.46
N ALA A 358 4.76 -10.71 -0.14
CA ALA A 358 5.60 -11.73 0.46
C ALA A 358 4.79 -13.02 0.69
N ARG A 359 5.43 -14.18 0.67
CA ARG A 359 4.76 -15.47 0.88
C ARG A 359 4.02 -15.55 2.22
N HIS A 360 4.56 -14.96 3.28
CA HIS A 360 3.97 -14.90 4.61
C HIS A 360 2.99 -13.72 4.81
N LYS A 361 2.70 -12.93 3.77
CA LYS A 361 1.76 -11.80 3.76
C LYS A 361 2.08 -10.63 4.72
N MET A 362 3.24 -10.63 5.34
CA MET A 362 3.74 -9.51 6.16
C MET A 362 4.74 -8.68 5.38
N PRO A 363 4.89 -7.39 5.69
CA PRO A 363 5.98 -6.58 5.16
C PRO A 363 7.34 -7.19 5.52
N GLN A 364 8.25 -7.15 4.58
CA GLN A 364 9.65 -7.50 4.77
C GLN A 364 10.42 -6.20 4.99
N ILE A 365 10.85 -5.95 6.21
CA ILE A 365 11.53 -4.71 6.65
C ILE A 365 12.80 -5.12 7.37
N GLY A 366 13.95 -4.56 6.96
CA GLY A 366 15.21 -4.89 7.60
C GLY A 366 16.45 -4.52 6.80
N ARG A 367 17.56 -5.14 7.18
CA ARG A 367 18.86 -5.01 6.53
C ARG A 367 19.41 -6.38 6.18
N SER A 368 19.86 -6.55 4.96
CA SER A 368 20.47 -7.79 4.49
C SER A 368 21.91 -7.96 5.02
N THR A 369 22.45 -9.16 4.93
CA THR A 369 23.83 -9.47 5.40
C THR A 369 24.92 -8.72 4.62
N ASP A 370 24.64 -8.27 3.40
CA ASP A 370 25.50 -7.42 2.58
C ASP A 370 25.24 -5.92 2.76
N GLY A 371 24.38 -5.56 3.72
CA GLY A 371 24.22 -4.18 4.18
C GLY A 371 23.10 -3.39 3.51
N VAL A 372 22.39 -3.96 2.52
CA VAL A 372 21.27 -3.30 1.83
C VAL A 372 20.03 -3.31 2.74
N TRP A 373 19.42 -2.13 2.95
CA TRP A 373 18.14 -1.99 3.61
C TRP A 373 16.99 -2.32 2.66
N TYR A 374 15.89 -2.83 3.18
CA TYR A 374 14.73 -3.16 2.35
C TYR A 374 13.40 -2.91 3.06
N ALA A 375 12.40 -2.49 2.28
CA ALA A 375 11.01 -2.30 2.68
C ALA A 375 10.11 -2.73 1.52
N VAL A 376 9.66 -3.98 1.52
CA VAL A 376 8.89 -4.60 0.42
C VAL A 376 7.87 -5.60 0.95
N GLY A 377 7.00 -6.14 0.11
CA GLY A 377 6.13 -7.25 0.49
C GLY A 377 4.85 -6.85 1.24
N PHE A 378 4.32 -5.65 1.01
CA PHE A 378 3.18 -5.09 1.76
C PHE A 378 1.83 -5.74 1.44
N GLY A 379 1.72 -6.51 0.35
CA GLY A 379 0.48 -7.14 -0.06
C GLY A 379 -0.63 -6.14 -0.42
N GLY A 380 -1.88 -6.51 -0.14
CA GLY A 380 -3.05 -5.68 -0.42
C GLY A 380 -3.38 -4.65 0.67
N HIS A 381 -2.59 -4.56 1.75
CA HIS A 381 -2.79 -3.68 2.89
C HIS A 381 -1.55 -2.81 3.10
N GLY A 382 -1.31 -1.84 2.21
CA GLY A 382 -0.03 -1.17 2.10
C GLY A 382 0.04 0.25 2.68
N MET A 383 -1.07 0.98 2.88
CA MET A 383 -1.01 2.40 3.19
C MET A 383 -0.32 2.69 4.54
N ALA A 384 -0.83 2.18 5.64
CA ALA A 384 -0.21 2.32 6.95
C ALA A 384 1.14 1.56 7.03
N PRO A 385 1.26 0.28 6.60
CA PRO A 385 2.53 -0.45 6.66
C PRO A 385 3.69 0.17 5.88
N THR A 386 3.48 0.88 4.78
CA THR A 386 4.56 1.59 4.08
C THR A 386 5.07 2.78 4.90
N THR A 387 4.19 3.45 5.62
CA THR A 387 4.57 4.51 6.57
C THR A 387 5.33 3.93 7.76
N VAL A 388 4.86 2.81 8.35
CA VAL A 388 5.61 2.05 9.38
C VAL A 388 7.02 1.75 8.91
N SER A 389 7.16 1.16 7.71
CA SER A 389 8.47 0.77 7.19
C SER A 389 9.40 1.96 7.00
N GLY A 390 8.86 3.08 6.52
CA GLY A 390 9.62 4.31 6.35
C GLY A 390 10.17 4.83 7.67
N GLU A 391 9.34 4.88 8.70
CA GLU A 391 9.74 5.33 10.03
C GLU A 391 10.77 4.39 10.69
N LEU A 392 10.56 3.08 10.56
CA LEU A 392 11.49 2.08 11.12
C LEU A 392 12.86 2.13 10.45
N LEU A 393 12.89 2.24 9.11
CA LEU A 393 14.16 2.35 8.38
C LEU A 393 14.84 3.69 8.63
N ALA A 394 14.08 4.79 8.69
CA ALA A 394 14.63 6.10 9.01
C ALA A 394 15.27 6.12 10.40
N ALA A 395 14.58 5.59 11.41
CA ALA A 395 15.11 5.47 12.77
C ALA A 395 16.35 4.57 12.85
N ALA A 396 16.37 3.45 12.11
CA ALA A 396 17.50 2.54 12.11
C ALA A 396 18.72 3.11 11.38
N ILE A 397 18.52 3.81 10.26
CA ILE A 397 19.62 4.43 9.49
C ILE A 397 20.19 5.63 10.22
N SER A 398 19.34 6.43 10.91
CA SER A 398 19.82 7.55 11.74
C SER A 398 20.49 7.12 13.05
N GLY A 399 20.41 5.84 13.42
CA GLY A 399 20.97 5.31 14.67
C GLY A 399 20.10 5.54 15.91
N GLU A 400 18.84 5.99 15.71
CA GLU A 400 17.91 6.25 16.83
C GLU A 400 17.47 4.95 17.52
N ARG A 401 17.03 3.94 16.75
CA ARG A 401 16.62 2.63 17.23
C ARG A 401 16.67 1.57 16.12
N PRO A 402 16.92 0.30 16.44
CA PRO A 402 16.86 -0.77 15.44
C PRO A 402 15.43 -1.06 14.97
N VAL A 403 15.32 -1.76 13.83
CA VAL A 403 14.05 -2.36 13.43
C VAL A 403 13.64 -3.40 14.48
N PRO A 404 12.37 -3.43 14.93
CA PRO A 404 11.91 -4.39 15.94
C PRO A 404 12.16 -5.85 15.54
N ASP A 405 12.67 -6.65 16.46
CA ASP A 405 12.99 -8.07 16.25
C ASP A 405 11.78 -8.90 15.80
N ALA A 406 10.56 -8.46 16.11
CA ALA A 406 9.34 -9.12 15.66
C ALA A 406 9.24 -9.21 14.13
N PHE A 407 9.88 -8.29 13.36
CA PHE A 407 9.97 -8.38 11.91
C PHE A 407 10.98 -9.42 11.42
N ALA A 408 11.90 -9.89 12.25
CA ALA A 408 12.86 -10.93 11.85
C ALA A 408 12.18 -12.25 11.48
N ALA A 409 11.01 -12.56 12.05
CA ALA A 409 10.18 -13.70 11.68
C ALA A 409 9.66 -13.60 10.23
N PHE A 410 9.68 -12.41 9.64
CA PHE A 410 9.14 -12.08 8.32
C PHE A 410 10.22 -11.50 7.38
N GLY A 411 11.43 -12.03 7.46
CA GLY A 411 12.54 -11.63 6.60
C GLY A 411 12.35 -12.02 5.12
N LEU A 412 13.36 -11.75 4.30
CA LEU A 412 13.34 -12.06 2.87
C LEU A 412 13.23 -13.57 2.63
N THR A 413 11.99 -14.05 2.51
CA THR A 413 11.67 -15.45 2.30
C THR A 413 11.43 -15.71 0.80
N PRO A 414 12.07 -16.73 0.19
CA PRO A 414 11.89 -17.04 -1.23
C PRO A 414 10.41 -17.25 -1.60
N ALA A 415 9.97 -16.55 -2.63
CA ALA A 415 8.60 -16.58 -3.16
C ALA A 415 8.46 -17.45 -4.43
N TYR A 416 9.55 -18.06 -4.89
CA TYR A 416 9.65 -19.02 -5.99
C TYR A 416 9.21 -18.52 -7.38
N GLY A 417 9.17 -17.22 -7.62
CA GLY A 417 8.93 -16.62 -8.94
C GLY A 417 7.69 -17.18 -9.65
N ALA A 418 7.84 -17.75 -10.84
CA ALA A 418 6.72 -18.27 -11.63
C ALA A 418 5.93 -19.39 -10.93
N LEU A 419 6.61 -20.29 -10.20
CA LEU A 419 5.94 -21.35 -9.42
C LEU A 419 5.12 -20.74 -8.27
N GLY A 420 5.66 -19.72 -7.60
CA GLY A 420 4.94 -18.98 -6.57
C GLY A 420 3.71 -18.26 -7.12
N LEU A 421 3.81 -17.65 -8.30
CA LEU A 421 2.66 -17.04 -8.98
C LEU A 421 1.59 -18.05 -9.35
N ALA A 422 1.97 -19.22 -9.87
CA ALA A 422 1.02 -20.31 -10.16
C ALA A 422 0.31 -20.79 -8.90
N ALA A 423 1.05 -21.03 -7.81
CA ALA A 423 0.48 -21.41 -6.52
C ALA A 423 -0.46 -20.34 -5.96
N ALA A 424 -0.10 -19.06 -6.06
CA ALA A 424 -0.96 -17.95 -5.66
C ALA A 424 -2.27 -17.94 -6.46
N GLN A 425 -2.22 -18.10 -7.80
CA GLN A 425 -3.41 -18.13 -8.64
C GLN A 425 -4.34 -19.30 -8.29
N LEU A 426 -3.78 -20.49 -8.05
CA LEU A 426 -4.56 -21.66 -7.62
C LEU A 426 -5.24 -21.40 -6.25
N THR A 427 -4.51 -20.84 -5.30
CA THR A 427 -5.04 -20.46 -3.99
C THR A 427 -6.19 -19.46 -4.13
N TYR A 428 -6.02 -18.40 -4.93
CA TYR A 428 -7.09 -17.43 -5.18
C TYR A 428 -8.32 -18.07 -5.79
N THR A 429 -8.15 -18.93 -6.79
CA THR A 429 -9.28 -19.62 -7.44
C THR A 429 -10.02 -20.51 -6.44
N ALA A 430 -9.31 -21.30 -5.64
CA ALA A 430 -9.89 -22.15 -4.61
C ALA A 430 -10.66 -21.36 -3.55
N MET A 431 -10.07 -20.26 -3.05
CA MET A 431 -10.71 -19.41 -2.04
C MET A 431 -11.93 -18.66 -2.59
N GLN A 432 -11.88 -18.17 -3.84
CA GLN A 432 -13.04 -17.57 -4.50
C GLN A 432 -14.18 -18.59 -4.69
N THR A 433 -13.86 -19.82 -5.05
CA THR A 433 -14.85 -20.90 -5.17
C THR A 433 -15.46 -21.22 -3.80
N ARG A 434 -14.66 -21.31 -2.75
CA ARG A 434 -15.15 -21.50 -1.38
C ARG A 434 -16.10 -20.38 -0.97
N ASP A 435 -15.76 -19.12 -1.20
CA ASP A 435 -16.61 -17.97 -0.88
C ASP A 435 -17.93 -18.01 -1.68
N ALA A 436 -17.89 -18.39 -2.96
CA ALA A 436 -19.08 -18.54 -3.79
C ALA A 436 -20.01 -19.65 -3.28
N LEU A 437 -19.46 -20.76 -2.81
CA LEU A 437 -20.23 -21.87 -2.21
C LEU A 437 -20.81 -21.46 -0.85
N ALA A 438 -20.02 -20.78 -0.01
CA ALA A 438 -20.50 -20.28 1.28
C ALA A 438 -21.65 -19.28 1.13
N ALA A 439 -21.58 -18.39 0.13
CA ALA A 439 -22.64 -17.42 -0.16
C ALA A 439 -23.97 -18.06 -0.67
N ARG A 440 -23.98 -19.34 -1.07
CA ARG A 440 -25.17 -20.06 -1.52
C ARG A 440 -25.85 -20.87 -0.41
N ARG A 441 -25.25 -20.97 0.78
CA ARG A 441 -25.86 -21.68 1.90
C ARG A 441 -27.14 -20.97 2.32
N PRO A 442 -28.26 -21.70 2.49
CA PRO A 442 -29.49 -21.10 2.99
C PRO A 442 -29.25 -20.52 4.38
N SER A 443 -29.92 -19.40 4.67
CA SER A 443 -29.92 -18.77 6.00
C SER A 443 -30.32 -19.79 7.06
N THR A 444 -29.53 -19.92 8.11
CA THR A 444 -29.85 -20.75 9.28
C THR A 444 -30.83 -20.06 10.22
N ARG A 445 -31.33 -18.87 9.86
CA ARG A 445 -32.38 -18.19 10.64
C ARG A 445 -33.70 -18.92 10.45
N PRO A 446 -34.42 -19.29 11.54
CA PRO A 446 -35.83 -19.67 11.41
C PRO A 446 -36.60 -18.50 10.78
N ALA A 447 -37.51 -18.81 9.88
CA ALA A 447 -38.41 -17.80 9.32
C ALA A 447 -39.13 -17.07 10.46
N PRO A 448 -39.37 -15.75 10.33
CA PRO A 448 -40.06 -14.97 11.36
C PRO A 448 -41.46 -15.47 11.65
#